data_21b270ca4afd6af7e8d76d05739e725e
#
_entry.id   21b270ca4afd6af7e8d76d05739e725e
#
_cell.length_a   1.000
_cell.length_b   1.000
_cell.length_c   1.000
_cell.angle_alpha   90.00
_cell.angle_beta   90.00
_cell.angle_gamma   90.00
#
_symmetry.space_group_name_H-M   'P 1'
#
loop_
_entity.id
_entity.type
_entity.pdbx_description
1 polymer ?
#
loop_
_entity_poly.entity_id
_entity_poly.type
_entity_poly.pdbx_seq_one_letter_code
_entity_poly.pdbx_strand_id
1 'polypeptide(L)'
;PGVGDTLRVLAPFAKEDGKTVSTSWAQDGRNKLSLSLELNLKHPEVKELFYGLIKEADVFMENMVWLEKLGIRDEDLLAVNPRLIIAHISGYGNPAFGGLPEYCDRASYDMIGQAFSGWMGLNGEKDGDPVVGKPWLNDFTSAYAAVFGVLAAYINVLKTGKGQVVDIAQFEVQASYCCDLYTSYTMAGRENTRSGNKSAAFQPYGLFKSKDGYDVAIGAFGPGVYKRAIQALGFDLDYFNYKDCSSGLEAVASEKGRELDAKVIDWCAAHTAQEIEDAMAKFKVPCSRVMGPKDCLENPHYQSRGDFIEYRDQTLDKDITAFGIVPKLSGTPGKVWRGAPRLGQDTDDILKGILGYDDAKIADLREKKLI
;
A
#
# COMPACT_ATOMS: atom_id res chain seq x y z
N PRO A 1 14.79 23.17 2.99
CA PRO A 1 15.37 22.96 4.35
C PRO A 1 14.32 23.16 5.45
N GLY A 2 14.42 22.39 6.54
CA GLY A 2 13.64 22.62 7.77
C GLY A 2 12.31 21.90 7.91
N VAL A 3 11.65 21.41 6.87
CA VAL A 3 10.33 20.77 6.93
C VAL A 3 10.43 19.26 6.62
N GLY A 4 10.89 18.89 5.44
CA GLY A 4 10.98 17.52 4.98
C GLY A 4 9.62 16.88 4.68
N ASP A 5 9.59 15.55 4.68
CA ASP A 5 8.40 14.76 4.42
C ASP A 5 7.37 14.86 5.54
N THR A 6 6.08 14.93 5.20
CA THR A 6 4.98 15.06 6.17
C THR A 6 4.83 13.84 7.09
N LEU A 7 5.27 12.65 6.69
CA LEU A 7 5.30 11.48 7.56
C LEU A 7 6.14 11.69 8.83
N ARG A 8 7.13 12.60 8.80
CA ARG A 8 7.96 12.92 9.97
C ARG A 8 7.18 13.51 11.13
N VAL A 9 6.05 14.18 10.83
CA VAL A 9 5.21 14.90 11.79
C VAL A 9 3.82 14.27 11.96
N LEU A 10 3.61 13.08 11.43
CA LEU A 10 2.34 12.35 11.50
C LEU A 10 2.30 11.41 12.71
N ALA A 11 1.23 11.49 13.49
CA ALA A 11 0.95 10.56 14.60
C ALA A 11 0.65 9.13 14.07
N PRO A 12 0.88 8.08 14.90
CA PRO A 12 1.32 8.13 16.30
C PRO A 12 2.84 8.38 16.46
N PHE A 13 3.22 8.84 17.64
CA PHE A 13 4.62 9.15 17.96
C PHE A 13 5.17 8.22 19.04
N ALA A 14 6.38 7.73 18.84
CA ALA A 14 7.19 7.16 19.89
C ALA A 14 8.06 8.26 20.51
N LYS A 15 8.21 8.21 21.84
CA LYS A 15 8.98 9.19 22.63
C LYS A 15 9.92 8.48 23.57
N GLU A 16 11.18 8.93 23.64
CA GLU A 16 12.20 8.40 24.55
C GLU A 16 13.31 9.45 24.75
N ASP A 17 13.71 9.67 25.97
CA ASP A 17 14.81 10.59 26.37
C ASP A 17 14.70 11.98 25.71
N GLY A 18 13.51 12.56 25.68
CA GLY A 18 13.24 13.86 25.07
C GLY A 18 13.20 13.86 23.53
N LYS A 19 13.49 12.74 22.89
CA LYS A 19 13.39 12.56 21.44
C LYS A 19 12.00 12.08 21.05
N THR A 20 11.57 12.43 19.85
CA THR A 20 10.26 12.04 19.31
C THR A 20 10.40 11.64 17.84
N VAL A 21 9.78 10.53 17.45
CA VAL A 21 9.72 10.07 16.06
C VAL A 21 8.31 9.61 15.72
N SER A 22 7.84 9.92 14.51
CA SER A 22 6.64 9.31 13.94
C SER A 22 6.89 7.82 13.69
N THR A 23 5.98 6.95 14.15
CA THR A 23 6.11 5.51 13.92
C THR A 23 5.97 5.14 12.44
N SER A 24 5.18 5.91 11.68
CA SER A 24 5.09 5.76 10.23
C SER A 24 6.40 6.10 9.55
N TRP A 25 7.05 7.21 9.95
CA TRP A 25 8.38 7.53 9.42
C TRP A 25 9.44 6.48 9.78
N ALA A 26 9.43 5.99 11.02
CA ALA A 26 10.34 4.93 11.45
C ALA A 26 10.19 3.66 10.58
N GLN A 27 8.96 3.28 10.20
CA GLN A 27 8.67 2.15 9.32
C GLN A 27 9.05 2.43 7.86
N ASP A 28 8.59 3.54 7.27
CA ASP A 28 8.62 3.75 5.82
C ASP A 28 9.84 4.57 5.35
N GLY A 29 10.49 5.28 6.26
CA GLY A 29 11.71 6.06 5.99
C GLY A 29 13.00 5.25 5.99
N ARG A 30 13.00 3.98 6.39
CA ARG A 30 14.19 3.11 6.44
C ARG A 30 14.87 2.94 5.08
N ASN A 31 16.15 2.58 5.09
CA ASN A 31 16.99 2.39 3.89
C ASN A 31 17.12 3.63 3.01
N LYS A 32 16.92 4.83 3.55
CA LYS A 32 17.07 6.09 2.84
C LYS A 32 18.22 6.91 3.40
N LEU A 33 18.85 7.70 2.55
CA LEU A 33 19.67 8.84 2.92
C LEU A 33 18.81 10.10 2.87
N SER A 34 19.10 11.09 3.71
CA SER A 34 18.36 12.34 3.77
C SER A 34 19.24 13.52 3.40
N LEU A 35 19.00 14.07 2.22
CA LEU A 35 19.54 15.35 1.77
C LEU A 35 18.53 16.46 2.07
N SER A 36 18.97 17.56 2.69
CA SER A 36 18.18 18.78 2.82
C SER A 36 18.57 19.73 1.67
N LEU A 37 17.58 20.19 0.91
CA LEU A 37 17.79 21.07 -0.23
C LEU A 37 16.59 22.00 -0.41
N GLU A 38 16.84 23.29 -0.64
CA GLU A 38 15.84 24.23 -1.13
C GLU A 38 15.58 23.94 -2.60
N LEU A 39 14.60 23.07 -2.88
CA LEU A 39 14.37 22.56 -4.22
C LEU A 39 13.71 23.62 -5.12
N ASN A 40 14.53 24.53 -5.64
CA ASN A 40 14.12 25.56 -6.61
C ASN A 40 15.24 25.78 -7.62
N LEU A 41 15.11 25.22 -8.81
CA LEU A 41 16.13 25.25 -9.85
C LEU A 41 16.31 26.62 -10.51
N LYS A 42 15.57 27.64 -10.08
CA LYS A 42 15.84 29.05 -10.43
C LYS A 42 17.12 29.59 -9.76
N HIS A 43 17.55 28.93 -8.65
CA HIS A 43 18.86 29.20 -8.07
C HIS A 43 19.92 28.39 -8.81
N PRO A 44 20.94 29.02 -9.40
CA PRO A 44 21.96 28.33 -10.22
C PRO A 44 22.70 27.24 -9.46
N GLU A 45 23.05 27.47 -8.18
CA GLU A 45 23.76 26.50 -7.33
C GLU A 45 22.89 25.27 -7.03
N VAL A 46 21.58 25.46 -6.79
CA VAL A 46 20.64 24.37 -6.59
C VAL A 46 20.46 23.56 -7.88
N LYS A 47 20.39 24.25 -9.02
CA LYS A 47 20.30 23.59 -10.32
C LYS A 47 21.55 22.76 -10.62
N GLU A 48 22.74 23.29 -10.39
CA GLU A 48 24.00 22.56 -10.54
C GLU A 48 24.02 21.29 -9.66
N LEU A 49 23.71 21.45 -8.36
CA LEU A 49 23.66 20.35 -7.40
C LEU A 49 22.63 19.29 -7.83
N PHE A 50 21.40 19.71 -8.12
CA PHE A 50 20.32 18.80 -8.50
C PHE A 50 20.66 18.01 -9.77
N TYR A 51 21.14 18.67 -10.80
CA TYR A 51 21.56 18.00 -12.04
C TYR A 51 22.79 17.12 -11.85
N GLY A 52 23.67 17.45 -10.92
CA GLY A 52 24.76 16.58 -10.50
C GLY A 52 24.25 15.25 -9.93
N LEU A 53 23.23 15.30 -9.07
CA LEU A 53 22.58 14.10 -8.53
C LEU A 53 21.83 13.29 -9.61
N ILE A 54 21.13 13.99 -10.52
CA ILE A 54 20.42 13.35 -11.64
C ILE A 54 21.34 12.56 -12.57
N LYS A 55 22.59 13.00 -12.77
CA LYS A 55 23.58 12.29 -13.57
C LYS A 55 23.92 10.91 -13.02
N GLU A 56 23.92 10.78 -11.69
CA GLU A 56 24.29 9.56 -10.97
C GLU A 56 23.07 8.70 -10.63
N ALA A 57 21.84 9.21 -10.83
CA ALA A 57 20.61 8.51 -10.49
C ALA A 57 20.18 7.53 -11.60
N ASP A 58 19.72 6.36 -11.23
CA ASP A 58 18.99 5.44 -12.13
C ASP A 58 17.52 5.84 -12.26
N VAL A 59 16.93 6.35 -11.16
CA VAL A 59 15.52 6.70 -11.07
C VAL A 59 15.34 8.02 -10.34
N PHE A 60 14.58 8.92 -10.91
CA PHE A 60 14.00 10.08 -10.24
C PHE A 60 12.52 9.81 -9.99
N MET A 61 12.12 9.75 -8.72
CA MET A 61 10.73 9.51 -8.33
C MET A 61 10.22 10.66 -7.48
N GLU A 62 8.98 11.09 -7.77
CA GLU A 62 8.37 12.20 -7.05
C GLU A 62 6.83 12.07 -7.00
N ASN A 63 6.20 12.82 -6.10
CA ASN A 63 4.75 12.91 -5.96
C ASN A 63 4.25 14.37 -5.82
N MET A 64 4.95 15.32 -6.45
CA MET A 64 4.61 16.73 -6.45
C MET A 64 3.88 17.12 -7.73
N VAL A 65 2.78 17.85 -7.63
CA VAL A 65 1.94 18.19 -8.79
C VAL A 65 2.54 19.32 -9.66
N TRP A 66 3.47 20.13 -9.14
CA TRP A 66 3.89 21.37 -9.81
C TRP A 66 5.40 21.48 -10.01
N LEU A 67 6.04 20.45 -10.52
CA LEU A 67 7.48 20.40 -10.77
C LEU A 67 7.99 21.55 -11.66
N GLU A 68 7.22 21.93 -12.68
CA GLU A 68 7.59 23.03 -13.58
C GLU A 68 7.73 24.37 -12.86
N LYS A 69 6.95 24.61 -11.78
CA LYS A 69 7.10 25.82 -10.96
C LYS A 69 8.44 25.89 -10.24
N LEU A 70 9.05 24.73 -10.01
CA LEU A 70 10.38 24.57 -9.42
C LEU A 70 11.50 24.61 -10.49
N GLY A 71 11.13 24.65 -11.77
CA GLY A 71 12.06 24.63 -12.90
C GLY A 71 12.54 23.21 -13.26
N ILE A 72 11.78 22.18 -12.88
CA ILE A 72 12.07 20.77 -13.18
C ILE A 72 11.19 20.34 -14.33
N ARG A 73 11.80 19.89 -15.45
CA ARG A 73 11.11 19.38 -16.63
C ARG A 73 11.75 18.06 -17.06
N ASP A 74 10.93 17.12 -17.49
CA ASP A 74 11.36 15.77 -17.86
C ASP A 74 12.38 15.76 -19.01
N GLU A 75 12.16 16.60 -20.01
CA GLU A 75 13.09 16.72 -21.14
C GLU A 75 14.47 17.21 -20.71
N ASP A 76 14.56 18.12 -19.74
CA ASP A 76 15.83 18.59 -19.21
C ASP A 76 16.55 17.49 -18.41
N LEU A 77 15.80 16.72 -17.61
CA LEU A 77 16.36 15.61 -16.85
C LEU A 77 16.87 14.49 -17.77
N LEU A 78 16.11 14.15 -18.81
CA LEU A 78 16.53 13.16 -19.82
C LEU A 78 17.68 13.66 -20.69
N ALA A 79 17.80 14.97 -20.91
CA ALA A 79 18.97 15.55 -21.58
C ALA A 79 20.24 15.43 -20.72
N VAL A 80 20.10 15.56 -19.39
CA VAL A 80 21.20 15.40 -18.42
C VAL A 80 21.60 13.92 -18.27
N ASN A 81 20.61 13.03 -18.18
CA ASN A 81 20.81 11.60 -18.06
C ASN A 81 19.84 10.83 -18.99
N PRO A 82 20.25 10.48 -20.20
CA PRO A 82 19.40 9.76 -21.15
C PRO A 82 18.96 8.36 -20.71
N ARG A 83 19.54 7.83 -19.63
CA ARG A 83 19.19 6.53 -19.04
C ARG A 83 18.21 6.65 -17.87
N LEU A 84 17.92 7.87 -17.43
CA LEU A 84 17.08 8.13 -16.26
C LEU A 84 15.65 7.60 -16.46
N ILE A 85 15.14 6.94 -15.45
CA ILE A 85 13.71 6.63 -15.34
C ILE A 85 13.08 7.70 -14.47
N ILE A 86 12.07 8.38 -14.99
CA ILE A 86 11.33 9.41 -14.26
C ILE A 86 9.97 8.81 -13.87
N ALA A 87 9.66 8.74 -12.59
CA ALA A 87 8.39 8.19 -12.10
C ALA A 87 7.59 9.27 -11.38
N HIS A 88 6.47 9.66 -11.96
CA HIS A 88 5.51 10.60 -11.39
C HIS A 88 4.37 9.85 -10.73
N ILE A 89 4.11 10.11 -9.44
CA ILE A 89 2.94 9.58 -8.72
C ILE A 89 2.04 10.77 -8.42
N SER A 90 0.89 10.82 -9.07
CA SER A 90 -0.07 11.92 -8.91
C SER A 90 -1.48 11.41 -8.67
N GLY A 91 -2.39 12.28 -8.25
CA GLY A 91 -3.79 11.90 -8.05
C GLY A 91 -4.50 11.51 -9.34
N TYR A 92 -4.23 12.25 -10.43
CA TYR A 92 -5.03 12.18 -11.65
C TYR A 92 -4.21 11.98 -12.93
N GLY A 93 -2.91 11.70 -12.82
CA GLY A 93 -2.02 11.51 -13.97
C GLY A 93 -1.50 12.83 -14.55
N ASN A 94 -0.76 12.71 -15.65
CA ASN A 94 -0.10 13.84 -16.32
C ASN A 94 -0.76 14.07 -17.69
N PRO A 95 -1.01 15.34 -18.11
CA PRO A 95 -1.59 15.67 -19.41
C PRO A 95 -0.82 15.07 -20.60
N ALA A 96 0.48 14.87 -20.48
CA ALA A 96 1.30 14.22 -21.51
C ALA A 96 0.88 12.76 -21.79
N PHE A 97 0.18 12.12 -20.87
CA PHE A 97 -0.37 10.76 -21.00
C PHE A 97 -1.88 10.74 -21.26
N GLY A 98 -2.49 11.88 -21.62
CA GLY A 98 -3.88 11.98 -22.01
C GLY A 98 -4.82 12.52 -20.93
N GLY A 99 -4.31 12.91 -19.77
CA GLY A 99 -5.10 13.54 -18.71
C GLY A 99 -5.63 14.92 -19.12
N LEU A 100 -6.84 15.26 -18.64
CA LEU A 100 -7.39 16.60 -18.80
C LEU A 100 -6.67 17.57 -17.85
N PRO A 101 -6.13 18.70 -18.31
CA PRO A 101 -5.36 19.64 -17.48
C PRO A 101 -6.10 20.07 -16.19
N GLU A 102 -7.40 20.34 -16.30
CA GLU A 102 -8.22 20.74 -15.16
C GLU A 102 -8.40 19.67 -14.07
N TYR A 103 -8.15 18.38 -14.40
CA TYR A 103 -8.09 17.30 -13.42
C TYR A 103 -6.68 17.09 -12.89
N CYS A 104 -5.68 17.10 -13.78
CA CYS A 104 -4.29 16.88 -13.40
C CYS A 104 -3.76 17.93 -12.42
N ASP A 105 -4.30 19.16 -12.48
CA ASP A 105 -3.97 20.27 -11.56
C ASP A 105 -4.64 20.16 -10.16
N ARG A 106 -5.53 19.17 -9.95
CA ARG A 106 -6.22 19.02 -8.66
C ARG A 106 -5.31 18.37 -7.64
N ALA A 107 -5.40 18.86 -6.41
CA ALA A 107 -4.80 18.18 -5.28
C ALA A 107 -5.51 16.85 -5.01
N SER A 108 -4.76 15.83 -4.64
CA SER A 108 -5.27 14.52 -4.26
C SER A 108 -4.51 13.98 -3.05
N TYR A 109 -5.17 13.11 -2.34
CA TYR A 109 -4.63 12.23 -1.30
C TYR A 109 -5.29 10.87 -1.42
N ASP A 110 -4.83 9.89 -0.67
CA ASP A 110 -5.29 8.50 -0.64
C ASP A 110 -6.81 8.33 -0.85
N MET A 111 -7.62 8.92 0.02
CA MET A 111 -9.08 8.75 -0.03
C MET A 111 -9.74 9.35 -1.28
N ILE A 112 -9.10 10.35 -1.90
CA ILE A 112 -9.65 10.98 -3.10
C ILE A 112 -9.54 10.01 -4.29
N GLY A 113 -8.42 9.33 -4.44
CA GLY A 113 -8.26 8.29 -5.45
C GLY A 113 -9.21 7.11 -5.23
N GLN A 114 -9.40 6.68 -3.97
CA GLN A 114 -10.39 5.65 -3.62
C GLN A 114 -11.84 6.06 -4.01
N ALA A 115 -12.19 7.32 -3.79
CA ALA A 115 -13.51 7.85 -4.14
C ALA A 115 -13.68 7.97 -5.67
N PHE A 116 -12.71 8.58 -6.34
CA PHE A 116 -12.77 8.88 -7.77
C PHE A 116 -12.76 7.62 -8.64
N SER A 117 -12.09 6.55 -8.18
CA SER A 117 -12.06 5.24 -8.86
C SER A 117 -13.33 4.41 -8.69
N GLY A 118 -14.29 4.82 -7.87
CA GLY A 118 -15.45 4.00 -7.53
C GLY A 118 -15.20 2.91 -6.46
N TRP A 119 -13.95 2.69 -6.04
CA TRP A 119 -13.59 1.69 -5.01
C TRP A 119 -14.40 1.84 -3.72
N MET A 120 -14.53 3.06 -3.21
CA MET A 120 -15.30 3.29 -1.98
C MET A 120 -16.77 2.88 -2.13
N GLY A 121 -17.34 2.99 -3.33
CA GLY A 121 -18.71 2.56 -3.62
C GLY A 121 -18.93 1.04 -3.47
N LEU A 122 -17.86 0.23 -3.45
CA LEU A 122 -17.91 -1.22 -3.22
C LEU A 122 -17.82 -1.61 -1.75
N ASN A 123 -17.37 -0.71 -0.88
CA ASN A 123 -17.01 -1.01 0.51
C ASN A 123 -17.96 -0.34 1.49
N GLY A 124 -18.40 -1.10 2.50
CA GLY A 124 -19.33 -0.67 3.54
C GLY A 124 -20.60 -1.52 3.59
N GLU A 125 -21.40 -1.30 4.62
CA GLU A 125 -22.69 -1.97 4.78
C GLU A 125 -23.66 -1.55 3.66
N LYS A 126 -24.60 -2.44 3.33
CA LYS A 126 -25.54 -2.28 2.21
C LYS A 126 -26.27 -0.93 2.25
N ASP A 127 -26.79 -0.58 3.40
CA ASP A 127 -27.58 0.64 3.62
C ASP A 127 -26.80 1.72 4.41
N GLY A 128 -25.46 1.50 4.57
CA GLY A 128 -24.56 2.43 5.25
C GLY A 128 -23.79 3.33 4.29
N ASP A 129 -22.93 4.18 4.86
CA ASP A 129 -22.03 5.02 4.09
C ASP A 129 -20.90 4.23 3.42
N PRO A 130 -20.33 4.73 2.31
CA PRO A 130 -19.09 4.20 1.75
C PRO A 130 -17.95 4.24 2.78
N VAL A 131 -17.12 3.19 2.80
CA VAL A 131 -16.02 3.06 3.76
C VAL A 131 -14.68 3.20 3.06
N VAL A 132 -13.80 4.02 3.67
CA VAL A 132 -12.40 4.20 3.21
C VAL A 132 -11.56 3.00 3.64
N GLY A 133 -10.84 2.39 2.70
CA GLY A 133 -9.80 1.40 2.99
C GLY A 133 -8.62 2.06 3.72
N LYS A 134 -8.22 1.49 4.88
CA LYS A 134 -7.13 2.01 5.72
C LYS A 134 -6.02 0.98 5.89
N PRO A 135 -4.80 1.41 6.25
CA PRO A 135 -4.29 2.77 6.21
C PRO A 135 -3.82 3.12 4.80
N TRP A 136 -4.15 4.28 4.27
CA TRP A 136 -3.67 4.81 2.96
C TRP A 136 -3.55 3.76 1.84
N LEU A 137 -4.63 2.99 1.63
CA LEU A 137 -4.65 1.85 0.72
C LEU A 137 -4.21 2.24 -0.70
N ASN A 138 -4.70 3.38 -1.18
CA ASN A 138 -4.40 3.86 -2.53
C ASN A 138 -2.95 4.35 -2.67
N ASP A 139 -2.40 5.00 -1.63
CA ASP A 139 -0.99 5.42 -1.63
C ASP A 139 -0.07 4.20 -1.70
N PHE A 140 -0.31 3.17 -0.87
CA PHE A 140 0.50 1.95 -0.90
C PHE A 140 0.35 1.16 -2.20
N THR A 141 -0.86 1.03 -2.74
CA THR A 141 -1.05 0.34 -4.02
C THR A 141 -0.40 1.10 -5.17
N SER A 142 -0.44 2.43 -5.15
CA SER A 142 0.26 3.28 -6.12
C SER A 142 1.78 3.15 -6.02
N ALA A 143 2.32 3.03 -4.80
CA ALA A 143 3.74 2.76 -4.61
C ALA A 143 4.16 1.40 -5.21
N TYR A 144 3.35 0.35 -5.03
CA TYR A 144 3.62 -0.94 -5.71
C TYR A 144 3.51 -0.84 -7.23
N ALA A 145 2.53 -0.11 -7.76
CA ALA A 145 2.43 0.14 -9.20
C ALA A 145 3.64 0.91 -9.73
N ALA A 146 4.15 1.90 -8.97
CA ALA A 146 5.36 2.64 -9.31
C ALA A 146 6.58 1.71 -9.36
N VAL A 147 6.77 0.84 -8.36
CA VAL A 147 7.86 -0.17 -8.38
C VAL A 147 7.75 -1.07 -9.61
N PHE A 148 6.55 -1.56 -9.94
CA PHE A 148 6.32 -2.36 -11.12
C PHE A 148 6.67 -1.62 -12.41
N GLY A 149 6.19 -0.39 -12.58
CA GLY A 149 6.46 0.44 -13.75
C GLY A 149 7.95 0.77 -13.90
N VAL A 150 8.61 1.14 -12.80
CA VAL A 150 10.05 1.42 -12.78
C VAL A 150 10.87 0.18 -13.15
N LEU A 151 10.56 -1.00 -12.62
CA LEU A 151 11.26 -2.24 -12.98
C LEU A 151 11.08 -2.58 -14.45
N ALA A 152 9.88 -2.42 -15.02
CA ALA A 152 9.64 -2.61 -16.44
C ALA A 152 10.46 -1.62 -17.29
N ALA A 153 10.50 -0.34 -16.91
CA ALA A 153 11.31 0.68 -17.53
C ALA A 153 12.82 0.38 -17.41
N TYR A 154 13.26 -0.13 -16.25
CA TYR A 154 14.66 -0.49 -16.03
C TYR A 154 15.11 -1.66 -16.94
N ILE A 155 14.26 -2.66 -17.15
CA ILE A 155 14.53 -3.73 -18.13
C ILE A 155 14.71 -3.14 -19.54
N ASN A 156 13.93 -2.13 -19.91
CA ASN A 156 14.12 -1.42 -21.18
C ASN A 156 15.47 -0.67 -21.22
N VAL A 157 15.83 0.04 -20.14
CA VAL A 157 17.14 0.71 -20.03
C VAL A 157 18.30 -0.27 -20.20
N LEU A 158 18.22 -1.46 -19.59
CA LEU A 158 19.26 -2.49 -19.75
C LEU A 158 19.41 -2.97 -21.21
N LYS A 159 18.33 -2.99 -21.98
CA LYS A 159 18.32 -3.42 -23.39
C LYS A 159 18.69 -2.34 -24.37
N THR A 160 18.26 -1.11 -24.13
CA THR A 160 18.32 -0.01 -25.11
C THR A 160 19.25 1.14 -24.74
N GLY A 161 19.62 1.22 -23.45
CA GLY A 161 20.33 2.36 -22.89
C GLY A 161 19.48 3.63 -22.75
N LYS A 162 18.16 3.56 -22.96
CA LYS A 162 17.27 4.73 -22.94
C LYS A 162 16.29 4.64 -21.78
N GLY A 163 16.27 5.70 -20.97
CA GLY A 163 15.27 5.93 -19.93
C GLY A 163 13.93 6.38 -20.52
N GLN A 164 12.97 6.58 -19.64
CA GLN A 164 11.62 7.03 -20.00
C GLN A 164 10.88 7.58 -18.79
N VAL A 165 9.77 8.24 -19.05
CA VAL A 165 8.80 8.67 -18.03
C VAL A 165 7.83 7.52 -17.75
N VAL A 166 7.49 7.34 -16.48
CA VAL A 166 6.45 6.42 -15.98
C VAL A 166 5.44 7.26 -15.22
N ASP A 167 4.23 7.35 -15.73
CA ASP A 167 3.13 8.07 -15.11
C ASP A 167 2.26 7.12 -14.29
N ILE A 168 2.00 7.45 -13.02
CA ILE A 168 1.22 6.66 -12.10
C ILE A 168 0.10 7.54 -11.53
N ALA A 169 -1.10 7.41 -12.09
CA ALA A 169 -2.29 8.06 -11.57
C ALA A 169 -2.92 7.21 -10.46
N GLN A 170 -3.00 7.74 -9.25
CA GLN A 170 -3.52 7.02 -8.08
C GLN A 170 -4.93 6.45 -8.32
N PHE A 171 -5.83 7.23 -8.96
CA PHE A 171 -7.18 6.76 -9.24
C PHE A 171 -7.21 5.59 -10.24
N GLU A 172 -6.31 5.57 -11.24
CA GLU A 172 -6.24 4.47 -12.21
C GLU A 172 -5.75 3.18 -11.57
N VAL A 173 -4.72 3.31 -10.73
CA VAL A 173 -4.24 2.17 -9.93
C VAL A 173 -5.38 1.61 -9.11
N GLN A 174 -6.10 2.43 -8.34
CA GLN A 174 -7.21 1.96 -7.54
C GLN A 174 -8.37 1.40 -8.37
N ALA A 175 -8.67 2.01 -9.53
CA ALA A 175 -9.66 1.53 -10.47
C ALA A 175 -9.34 0.12 -10.98
N SER A 176 -8.06 -0.20 -11.19
CA SER A 176 -7.63 -1.53 -11.63
C SER A 176 -7.92 -2.64 -10.62
N TYR A 177 -8.16 -2.31 -9.35
CA TYR A 177 -8.55 -3.25 -8.29
C TYR A 177 -10.08 -3.40 -8.14
N CYS A 178 -10.89 -2.65 -8.90
CA CYS A 178 -12.36 -2.70 -8.80
C CYS A 178 -12.98 -3.96 -9.45
N CYS A 179 -12.17 -4.94 -9.82
CA CYS A 179 -12.60 -6.21 -10.44
C CYS A 179 -13.51 -5.98 -11.65
N ASP A 180 -14.75 -6.46 -11.60
CA ASP A 180 -15.72 -6.39 -12.68
C ASP A 180 -16.68 -5.19 -12.58
N LEU A 181 -16.42 -4.20 -11.74
CA LEU A 181 -17.30 -3.04 -11.53
C LEU A 181 -17.74 -2.40 -12.83
N TYR A 182 -16.77 -2.07 -13.69
CA TYR A 182 -17.06 -1.38 -14.96
C TYR A 182 -17.64 -2.32 -16.02
N THR A 183 -17.13 -3.55 -16.11
CA THR A 183 -17.62 -4.53 -17.09
C THR A 183 -19.00 -5.06 -16.75
N SER A 184 -19.35 -5.22 -15.49
CA SER A 184 -20.71 -5.52 -15.05
C SER A 184 -21.70 -4.45 -15.49
N TYR A 185 -21.33 -3.18 -15.37
CA TYR A 185 -22.18 -2.08 -15.81
C TYR A 185 -22.30 -2.03 -17.34
N THR A 186 -21.20 -2.05 -18.07
CA THR A 186 -21.19 -1.89 -19.52
C THR A 186 -21.78 -3.09 -20.27
N MET A 187 -21.62 -4.30 -19.73
CA MET A 187 -22.11 -5.53 -20.38
C MET A 187 -23.52 -5.94 -19.93
N ALA A 188 -23.88 -5.68 -18.69
CA ALA A 188 -25.12 -6.18 -18.10
C ALA A 188 -26.02 -5.08 -17.50
N GLY A 189 -25.63 -3.82 -17.57
CA GLY A 189 -26.36 -2.70 -16.96
C GLY A 189 -26.46 -2.81 -15.44
N ARG A 190 -25.57 -3.61 -14.81
CA ARG A 190 -25.64 -3.91 -13.37
C ARG A 190 -24.78 -2.93 -12.58
N GLU A 191 -25.40 -2.22 -11.67
CA GLU A 191 -24.69 -1.46 -10.64
C GLU A 191 -24.32 -2.38 -9.46
N ASN A 192 -23.05 -2.39 -9.08
CA ASN A 192 -22.63 -3.11 -7.91
C ASN A 192 -23.03 -2.34 -6.64
N THR A 193 -23.57 -3.07 -5.68
CA THR A 193 -23.97 -2.52 -4.38
C THR A 193 -23.07 -3.05 -3.29
N ARG A 194 -22.93 -2.29 -2.22
CA ARG A 194 -22.24 -2.75 -1.01
C ARG A 194 -22.96 -3.93 -0.39
N SER A 195 -22.20 -4.85 0.18
CA SER A 195 -22.72 -6.06 0.83
C SER A 195 -22.16 -6.26 2.25
N GLY A 196 -21.50 -5.24 2.80
CA GLY A 196 -20.83 -5.36 4.10
C GLY A 196 -19.68 -6.34 4.06
N ASN A 197 -19.52 -7.06 5.15
CA ASN A 197 -18.45 -8.04 5.33
C ASN A 197 -18.84 -9.45 4.90
N LYS A 198 -19.87 -9.61 4.08
CA LYS A 198 -20.33 -10.91 3.54
C LYS A 198 -20.44 -10.86 2.02
N SER A 199 -20.21 -12.00 1.37
CA SER A 199 -20.51 -12.10 -0.06
C SER A 199 -22.03 -12.20 -0.28
N ALA A 200 -22.53 -11.48 -1.28
CA ALA A 200 -23.92 -11.62 -1.70
C ALA A 200 -24.17 -12.85 -2.58
N ALA A 201 -23.12 -13.46 -3.15
CA ALA A 201 -23.21 -14.50 -4.18
C ALA A 201 -22.88 -15.91 -3.70
N PHE A 202 -22.21 -16.06 -2.55
CA PHE A 202 -21.84 -17.36 -1.98
C PHE A 202 -21.63 -17.27 -0.48
N GLN A 203 -21.82 -18.43 0.20
CA GLN A 203 -21.74 -18.55 1.64
C GLN A 203 -21.35 -19.98 2.07
N PRO A 204 -20.85 -20.18 3.34
CA PRO A 204 -20.45 -19.13 4.26
C PRO A 204 -19.17 -18.43 3.74
N TYR A 205 -19.27 -17.14 3.46
CA TYR A 205 -18.16 -16.31 3.02
C TYR A 205 -18.30 -14.90 3.59
N GLY A 206 -17.55 -14.61 4.64
CA GLY A 206 -17.64 -13.31 5.32
C GLY A 206 -17.08 -13.35 6.73
N LEU A 207 -17.41 -12.33 7.52
CA LEU A 207 -17.03 -12.21 8.93
C LEU A 207 -18.16 -12.69 9.85
N PHE A 208 -17.79 -13.44 10.86
CA PHE A 208 -18.68 -13.97 11.88
C PHE A 208 -18.10 -13.71 13.26
N LYS A 209 -18.96 -13.36 14.22
CA LYS A 209 -18.55 -13.07 15.60
C LYS A 209 -18.38 -14.38 16.37
N SER A 210 -17.20 -14.58 16.99
CA SER A 210 -16.92 -15.71 17.88
C SER A 210 -17.40 -15.45 19.31
N LYS A 211 -17.50 -16.52 20.11
CA LYS A 211 -17.87 -16.48 21.54
C LYS A 211 -16.96 -15.57 22.38
N ASP A 212 -15.68 -15.54 22.06
CA ASP A 212 -14.64 -14.77 22.75
C ASP A 212 -14.42 -13.35 22.14
N GLY A 213 -15.34 -12.94 21.24
CA GLY A 213 -15.44 -11.56 20.75
C GLY A 213 -14.61 -11.23 19.53
N TYR A 214 -13.85 -12.18 18.96
CA TYR A 214 -13.16 -11.96 17.70
C TYR A 214 -14.13 -11.95 16.52
N ASP A 215 -13.76 -11.20 15.47
CA ASP A 215 -14.31 -11.41 14.15
C ASP A 215 -13.50 -12.50 13.45
N VAL A 216 -14.19 -13.48 12.87
CA VAL A 216 -13.56 -14.62 12.19
C VAL A 216 -14.02 -14.65 10.74
N ALA A 217 -13.07 -14.57 9.81
CA ALA A 217 -13.32 -14.70 8.39
C ALA A 217 -13.42 -16.20 8.03
N ILE A 218 -14.50 -16.59 7.34
CA ILE A 218 -14.67 -17.91 6.74
C ILE A 218 -14.85 -17.73 5.24
N GLY A 219 -14.11 -18.49 4.42
CA GLY A 219 -14.09 -18.36 2.97
C GLY A 219 -14.48 -19.65 2.23
N ALA A 220 -15.76 -20.02 2.21
CA ALA A 220 -16.22 -21.21 1.51
C ALA A 220 -16.66 -20.92 0.06
N PHE A 221 -15.68 -20.71 -0.81
CA PHE A 221 -15.92 -20.46 -2.24
C PHE A 221 -15.91 -21.75 -3.07
N GLY A 222 -16.95 -21.92 -3.88
CA GLY A 222 -17.11 -23.04 -4.80
C GLY A 222 -17.60 -24.34 -4.13
N PRO A 223 -18.18 -25.28 -4.92
CA PRO A 223 -18.90 -26.45 -4.39
C PRO A 223 -18.05 -27.34 -3.48
N GLY A 224 -16.76 -27.52 -3.80
CA GLY A 224 -15.86 -28.38 -3.05
C GLY A 224 -15.51 -27.84 -1.67
N VAL A 225 -15.26 -26.52 -1.56
CA VAL A 225 -14.98 -25.88 -0.26
C VAL A 225 -16.26 -25.74 0.55
N TYR A 226 -17.37 -25.40 -0.10
CA TYR A 226 -18.69 -25.36 0.52
C TYR A 226 -19.04 -26.67 1.24
N LYS A 227 -18.93 -27.81 0.52
CA LYS A 227 -19.17 -29.14 1.10
C LYS A 227 -18.35 -29.35 2.37
N ARG A 228 -17.07 -29.02 2.35
CA ARG A 228 -16.19 -29.17 3.51
C ARG A 228 -16.56 -28.22 4.66
N ALA A 229 -17.02 -27.01 4.34
CA ALA A 229 -17.48 -26.06 5.35
C ALA A 229 -18.74 -26.57 6.07
N ILE A 230 -19.75 -27.07 5.34
CA ILE A 230 -20.95 -27.64 5.92
C ILE A 230 -20.61 -28.86 6.82
N GLN A 231 -19.65 -29.70 6.39
CA GLN A 231 -19.16 -30.82 7.20
C GLN A 231 -18.40 -30.34 8.45
N ALA A 232 -17.58 -29.29 8.35
CA ALA A 232 -16.87 -28.70 9.48
C ALA A 232 -17.84 -28.14 10.54
N LEU A 233 -18.94 -27.55 10.09
CA LEU A 233 -20.02 -27.04 10.94
C LEU A 233 -20.90 -28.14 11.53
N GLY A 234 -20.80 -29.39 11.04
CA GLY A 234 -21.66 -30.51 11.46
C GLY A 234 -23.10 -30.41 10.96
N PHE A 235 -23.33 -29.65 9.87
CA PHE A 235 -24.68 -29.50 9.32
C PHE A 235 -24.99 -30.57 8.26
N ASP A 236 -26.28 -30.82 8.05
CA ASP A 236 -26.78 -31.76 7.04
C ASP A 236 -26.51 -31.18 5.61
N LEU A 237 -25.65 -31.87 4.86
CA LEU A 237 -25.25 -31.48 3.51
C LEU A 237 -26.36 -31.70 2.47
N ASP A 238 -27.24 -32.65 2.67
CA ASP A 238 -28.36 -32.90 1.75
C ASP A 238 -29.42 -31.84 1.92
N TYR A 239 -29.66 -31.40 3.15
CA TYR A 239 -30.53 -30.28 3.46
C TYR A 239 -29.92 -28.95 3.01
N PHE A 240 -28.70 -28.60 3.42
CA PHE A 240 -27.97 -27.40 3.02
C PHE A 240 -27.09 -27.71 1.82
N ASN A 241 -27.64 -28.10 0.69
CA ASN A 241 -26.86 -28.38 -0.49
C ASN A 241 -26.39 -27.09 -1.18
N TYR A 242 -25.29 -27.18 -1.93
CA TYR A 242 -24.66 -26.04 -2.59
C TYR A 242 -25.60 -25.28 -3.53
N LYS A 243 -26.41 -26.03 -4.32
CA LYS A 243 -27.29 -25.46 -5.33
C LYS A 243 -28.32 -24.50 -4.72
N ASP A 244 -28.93 -24.90 -3.61
CA ASP A 244 -30.01 -24.18 -2.96
C ASP A 244 -29.52 -23.06 -2.03
N CYS A 245 -28.25 -23.12 -1.58
CA CYS A 245 -27.77 -22.22 -0.52
C CYS A 245 -26.62 -21.29 -0.95
N SER A 246 -25.81 -21.64 -1.97
CA SER A 246 -24.54 -20.93 -2.24
C SER A 246 -24.15 -20.87 -3.73
N SER A 247 -25.05 -21.19 -4.66
CA SER A 247 -24.75 -21.24 -6.10
C SER A 247 -24.87 -19.90 -6.82
N GLY A 248 -25.17 -18.83 -6.13
CA GLY A 248 -25.34 -17.48 -6.68
C GLY A 248 -26.23 -16.60 -5.80
N LEU A 249 -26.49 -15.38 -6.27
CA LEU A 249 -27.27 -14.38 -5.53
C LEU A 249 -28.65 -14.89 -5.06
N GLU A 250 -29.37 -15.58 -5.95
CA GLU A 250 -30.71 -16.10 -5.66
C GLU A 250 -30.67 -17.19 -4.56
N ALA A 251 -29.69 -18.09 -4.64
CA ALA A 251 -29.52 -19.16 -3.66
C ALA A 251 -29.18 -18.62 -2.27
N VAL A 252 -28.26 -17.65 -2.18
CA VAL A 252 -27.90 -16.99 -0.92
C VAL A 252 -29.10 -16.20 -0.36
N ALA A 253 -29.86 -15.51 -1.20
CA ALA A 253 -31.05 -14.76 -0.78
C ALA A 253 -32.31 -15.61 -0.56
N SER A 254 -32.27 -16.91 -0.83
CA SER A 254 -33.41 -17.83 -0.60
C SER A 254 -33.71 -17.98 0.90
N GLU A 255 -34.88 -18.50 1.23
CA GLU A 255 -35.23 -18.83 2.63
C GLU A 255 -34.20 -19.77 3.25
N LYS A 256 -33.83 -20.82 2.52
CA LYS A 256 -32.84 -21.81 2.93
C LYS A 256 -31.43 -21.26 3.05
N GLY A 257 -31.06 -20.33 2.13
CA GLY A 257 -29.79 -19.62 2.21
C GLY A 257 -29.70 -18.75 3.48
N ARG A 258 -30.77 -18.02 3.81
CA ARG A 258 -30.85 -17.23 5.03
C ARG A 258 -30.85 -18.08 6.29
N GLU A 259 -31.53 -19.26 6.27
CA GLU A 259 -31.49 -20.22 7.37
C GLU A 259 -30.06 -20.73 7.63
N LEU A 260 -29.32 -21.04 6.54
CA LEU A 260 -27.93 -21.46 6.67
C LEU A 260 -27.07 -20.35 7.29
N ASP A 261 -27.19 -19.09 6.79
CA ASP A 261 -26.44 -17.97 7.33
C ASP A 261 -26.70 -17.76 8.84
N ALA A 262 -27.97 -17.82 9.27
CA ALA A 262 -28.33 -17.73 10.68
C ALA A 262 -27.68 -18.83 11.52
N LYS A 263 -27.72 -20.07 11.03
CA LYS A 263 -27.09 -21.22 11.72
C LYS A 263 -25.57 -21.10 11.80
N VAL A 264 -24.92 -20.56 10.78
CA VAL A 264 -23.48 -20.28 10.80
C VAL A 264 -23.15 -19.20 11.84
N ILE A 265 -23.95 -18.14 11.90
CA ILE A 265 -23.80 -17.09 12.92
C ILE A 265 -23.92 -17.69 14.33
N ASP A 266 -24.96 -18.48 14.60
CA ASP A 266 -25.20 -19.08 15.90
C ASP A 266 -24.08 -20.07 16.28
N TRP A 267 -23.62 -20.85 15.30
CA TRP A 267 -22.52 -21.79 15.51
C TRP A 267 -21.23 -21.04 15.86
N CYS A 268 -20.87 -19.99 15.13
CA CYS A 268 -19.70 -19.19 15.43
C CYS A 268 -19.80 -18.50 16.79
N ALA A 269 -20.96 -17.96 17.15
CA ALA A 269 -21.19 -17.32 18.44
C ALA A 269 -21.10 -18.30 19.64
N ALA A 270 -21.25 -19.59 19.39
CA ALA A 270 -21.11 -20.66 20.42
C ALA A 270 -19.65 -21.13 20.60
N HIS A 271 -18.75 -20.83 19.69
CA HIS A 271 -17.36 -21.30 19.68
C HIS A 271 -16.35 -20.14 19.79
N THR A 272 -15.21 -20.39 20.43
CA THR A 272 -14.09 -19.45 20.44
C THR A 272 -13.46 -19.36 19.05
N ALA A 273 -12.73 -18.26 18.76
CA ALA A 273 -12.03 -18.09 17.50
C ALA A 273 -11.08 -19.28 17.20
N GLN A 274 -10.39 -19.81 18.22
CA GLN A 274 -9.50 -20.96 18.06
C GLN A 274 -10.26 -22.24 17.70
N GLU A 275 -11.40 -22.51 18.36
CA GLU A 275 -12.24 -23.66 18.03
C GLU A 275 -12.78 -23.59 16.60
N ILE A 276 -13.16 -22.39 16.14
CA ILE A 276 -13.61 -22.16 14.76
C ILE A 276 -12.47 -22.43 13.76
N GLU A 277 -11.29 -21.86 14.00
CA GLU A 277 -10.11 -22.06 13.15
C GLU A 277 -9.71 -23.55 13.07
N ASP A 278 -9.69 -24.25 14.19
CA ASP A 278 -9.33 -25.66 14.26
C ASP A 278 -10.36 -26.55 13.52
N ALA A 279 -11.65 -26.29 13.70
CA ALA A 279 -12.71 -26.99 12.99
C ALA A 279 -12.59 -26.78 11.47
N MET A 280 -12.39 -25.55 11.03
CA MET A 280 -12.24 -25.23 9.61
C MET A 280 -10.95 -25.80 9.03
N ALA A 281 -9.83 -25.72 9.73
CA ALA A 281 -8.53 -26.26 9.30
C ALA A 281 -8.58 -27.77 9.10
N LYS A 282 -9.23 -28.52 10.00
CA LYS A 282 -9.42 -29.98 9.91
C LYS A 282 -10.06 -30.40 8.58
N PHE A 283 -10.96 -29.59 8.05
CA PHE A 283 -11.64 -29.83 6.77
C PHE A 283 -11.04 -29.03 5.60
N LYS A 284 -9.91 -28.35 5.82
CA LYS A 284 -9.24 -27.52 4.81
C LYS A 284 -10.17 -26.43 4.23
N VAL A 285 -10.91 -25.77 5.09
CA VAL A 285 -11.72 -24.59 4.77
C VAL A 285 -10.91 -23.34 5.13
N PRO A 286 -10.75 -22.37 4.24
CA PRO A 286 -10.10 -21.11 4.54
C PRO A 286 -10.79 -20.40 5.70
N CYS A 287 -10.03 -20.10 6.75
CA CYS A 287 -10.52 -19.45 7.94
C CYS A 287 -9.39 -18.74 8.68
N SER A 288 -9.65 -17.56 9.23
CA SER A 288 -8.75 -16.85 10.13
C SER A 288 -9.52 -15.83 10.96
N ARG A 289 -9.16 -15.70 12.24
CA ARG A 289 -9.59 -14.54 13.02
C ARG A 289 -8.98 -13.26 12.47
N VAL A 290 -9.66 -12.14 12.66
CA VAL A 290 -9.09 -10.82 12.40
C VAL A 290 -8.07 -10.52 13.49
N MET A 291 -6.79 -10.57 13.12
CA MET A 291 -5.67 -10.45 14.06
C MET A 291 -5.34 -8.99 14.37
N GLY A 292 -5.07 -8.70 15.64
CA GLY A 292 -4.46 -7.45 16.07
C GLY A 292 -2.93 -7.48 15.98
N PRO A 293 -2.24 -6.34 16.21
CA PRO A 293 -0.77 -6.29 16.17
C PRO A 293 -0.08 -7.27 17.11
N LYS A 294 -0.63 -7.46 18.32
CA LYS A 294 -0.13 -8.42 19.28
C LYS A 294 -0.23 -9.86 18.76
N ASP A 295 -1.39 -10.22 18.20
CA ASP A 295 -1.61 -11.55 17.65
C ASP A 295 -0.61 -11.85 16.52
N CYS A 296 -0.35 -10.87 15.64
CA CYS A 296 0.63 -11.01 14.56
C CYS A 296 2.05 -11.20 15.10
N LEU A 297 2.48 -10.37 16.07
CA LEU A 297 3.83 -10.44 16.66
C LEU A 297 4.07 -11.76 17.40
N GLU A 298 3.07 -12.28 18.10
CA GLU A 298 3.15 -13.53 18.87
C GLU A 298 2.90 -14.79 18.02
N ASN A 299 2.42 -14.64 16.79
CA ASN A 299 2.07 -15.76 15.93
C ASN A 299 3.30 -16.55 15.47
N PRO A 300 3.37 -17.86 15.74
CA PRO A 300 4.55 -18.68 15.41
C PRO A 300 4.83 -18.78 13.91
N HIS A 301 3.83 -18.60 13.04
CA HIS A 301 4.03 -18.61 11.60
C HIS A 301 4.75 -17.35 11.14
N TYR A 302 4.35 -16.16 11.61
CA TYR A 302 5.09 -14.91 11.36
C TYR A 302 6.52 -14.99 11.85
N GLN A 303 6.73 -15.53 13.06
CA GLN A 303 8.06 -15.72 13.63
C GLN A 303 8.91 -16.68 12.79
N SER A 304 8.39 -17.83 12.41
CA SER A 304 9.11 -18.80 11.58
C SER A 304 9.46 -18.28 10.19
N ARG A 305 8.66 -17.35 9.66
CA ARG A 305 8.95 -16.67 8.40
C ARG A 305 9.94 -15.51 8.55
N GLY A 306 10.25 -15.07 9.78
CA GLY A 306 11.10 -13.91 10.02
C GLY A 306 10.46 -12.64 9.45
N ASP A 307 9.14 -12.48 9.62
CA ASP A 307 8.40 -11.35 9.05
C ASP A 307 8.56 -10.08 9.89
N PHE A 308 8.92 -10.21 11.16
CA PHE A 308 9.31 -9.08 12.01
C PHE A 308 10.82 -9.07 12.18
N ILE A 309 11.41 -7.90 12.01
CA ILE A 309 12.87 -7.66 12.09
C ILE A 309 13.18 -6.54 13.06
N GLU A 310 14.38 -6.57 13.62
CA GLU A 310 14.91 -5.50 14.45
C GLU A 310 15.93 -4.67 13.68
N TYR A 311 15.87 -3.37 13.87
CA TYR A 311 16.88 -2.42 13.37
C TYR A 311 16.93 -1.16 14.20
N ARG A 312 18.07 -0.47 14.13
CA ARG A 312 18.32 0.76 14.90
C ARG A 312 17.55 1.93 14.33
N ASP A 313 16.63 2.53 15.11
CA ASP A 313 16.02 3.82 14.79
C ASP A 313 17.02 4.95 14.99
N GLN A 314 17.21 5.79 13.97
CA GLN A 314 18.24 6.84 13.96
C GLN A 314 17.89 8.06 14.82
N THR A 315 16.61 8.25 15.15
CA THR A 315 16.14 9.38 15.96
C THR A 315 16.17 9.02 17.44
N LEU A 316 15.56 7.89 17.81
CA LEU A 316 15.51 7.43 19.20
C LEU A 316 16.83 6.81 19.66
N ASP A 317 17.68 6.40 18.71
CA ASP A 317 18.94 5.71 18.95
C ASP A 317 18.75 4.39 19.73
N LYS A 318 17.71 3.63 19.37
CA LYS A 318 17.43 2.32 19.94
C LYS A 318 16.93 1.34 18.89
N ASP A 319 16.99 0.06 19.22
CA ASP A 319 16.45 -0.99 18.36
C ASP A 319 14.92 -1.03 18.44
N ILE A 320 14.28 -1.13 17.30
CA ILE A 320 12.82 -1.22 17.15
C ILE A 320 12.47 -2.46 16.33
N THR A 321 11.35 -3.07 16.67
CA THR A 321 10.78 -4.18 15.89
C THR A 321 9.79 -3.63 14.88
N ALA A 322 9.93 -4.02 13.61
CA ALA A 322 9.03 -3.59 12.56
C ALA A 322 8.82 -4.71 11.53
N PHE A 323 7.80 -4.55 10.68
CA PHE A 323 7.55 -5.51 9.60
C PHE A 323 8.70 -5.48 8.59
N GLY A 324 9.14 -6.66 8.16
CA GLY A 324 10.29 -6.86 7.28
C GLY A 324 10.04 -6.49 5.82
N ILE A 325 10.81 -7.10 4.94
CA ILE A 325 10.77 -6.81 3.49
C ILE A 325 10.01 -7.91 2.76
N VAL A 326 9.09 -7.50 1.90
CA VAL A 326 8.34 -8.38 0.99
C VAL A 326 8.46 -7.85 -0.45
N PRO A 327 8.47 -8.75 -1.46
CA PRO A 327 8.55 -10.22 -1.36
C PRO A 327 9.93 -10.71 -0.91
N LYS A 328 10.00 -11.97 -0.43
CA LYS A 328 11.27 -12.62 -0.08
C LYS A 328 11.89 -13.24 -1.34
N LEU A 329 13.11 -12.82 -1.68
CA LEU A 329 13.85 -13.30 -2.83
C LEU A 329 14.90 -14.33 -2.38
N SER A 330 14.95 -15.51 -3.03
CA SER A 330 15.83 -16.60 -2.64
C SER A 330 17.32 -16.32 -2.95
N GLY A 331 17.60 -15.61 -4.02
CA GLY A 331 18.98 -15.30 -4.45
C GLY A 331 19.49 -13.94 -3.96
N THR A 332 18.59 -12.98 -3.75
CA THR A 332 18.93 -11.60 -3.38
C THR A 332 17.97 -11.09 -2.30
N PRO A 333 18.03 -11.66 -1.10
CA PRO A 333 17.09 -11.27 -0.03
C PRO A 333 17.25 -9.79 0.32
N GLY A 334 16.10 -9.12 0.48
CA GLY A 334 16.07 -7.71 0.91
C GLY A 334 16.64 -7.55 2.32
N LYS A 335 17.30 -6.40 2.57
CA LYS A 335 17.89 -6.07 3.87
C LYS A 335 17.52 -4.67 4.30
N VAL A 336 17.24 -4.50 5.59
CA VAL A 336 17.21 -3.18 6.22
C VAL A 336 18.62 -2.91 6.76
N TRP A 337 19.35 -2.00 6.10
CA TRP A 337 20.74 -1.68 6.45
C TRP A 337 20.84 -0.47 7.37
N ARG A 338 19.76 0.33 7.48
CA ARG A 338 19.61 1.41 8.46
C ARG A 338 18.16 1.78 8.69
N GLY A 339 17.88 2.36 9.85
CA GLY A 339 16.60 2.99 10.17
C GLY A 339 16.38 4.32 9.42
N ALA A 340 15.19 4.88 9.58
CA ALA A 340 14.80 6.14 8.96
C ALA A 340 15.71 7.30 9.38
N PRO A 341 16.27 8.09 8.44
CA PRO A 341 17.20 9.15 8.74
C PRO A 341 16.49 10.37 9.35
N ARG A 342 17.20 11.14 10.16
CA ARG A 342 16.78 12.50 10.53
C ARG A 342 16.83 13.40 9.31
N LEU A 343 16.09 14.52 9.36
CA LEU A 343 16.06 15.49 8.27
C LEU A 343 17.48 16.02 8.01
N GLY A 344 17.92 15.93 6.74
CA GLY A 344 19.23 16.40 6.29
C GLY A 344 20.42 15.67 6.91
N GLN A 345 20.20 14.52 7.56
CA GLN A 345 21.26 13.79 8.27
C GLN A 345 22.49 13.48 7.41
N ASP A 346 22.27 13.22 6.14
CA ASP A 346 23.31 12.72 5.25
C ASP A 346 23.72 13.77 4.20
N THR A 347 23.33 15.05 4.39
CA THR A 347 23.56 16.11 3.39
C THR A 347 25.04 16.23 3.02
N ASP A 348 25.95 16.34 3.99
CA ASP A 348 27.38 16.51 3.75
C ASP A 348 28.00 15.30 3.07
N ASP A 349 27.64 14.10 3.54
CA ASP A 349 28.17 12.85 3.00
C ASP A 349 27.73 12.66 1.53
N ILE A 350 26.50 13.02 1.21
CA ILE A 350 25.99 12.99 -0.17
C ILE A 350 26.73 13.99 -1.05
N LEU A 351 26.88 15.24 -0.59
CA LEU A 351 27.52 16.29 -1.38
C LEU A 351 29.01 15.99 -1.60
N LYS A 352 29.70 15.49 -0.59
CA LYS A 352 31.11 15.08 -0.72
C LYS A 352 31.27 13.81 -1.55
N GLY A 353 30.50 12.77 -1.21
CA GLY A 353 30.69 11.45 -1.79
C GLY A 353 30.21 11.31 -3.24
N ILE A 354 29.13 11.99 -3.61
CA ILE A 354 28.55 11.92 -4.95
C ILE A 354 29.02 13.08 -5.83
N LEU A 355 29.00 14.32 -5.31
CA LEU A 355 29.31 15.51 -6.11
C LEU A 355 30.75 16.01 -5.96
N GLY A 356 31.53 15.45 -5.03
CA GLY A 356 32.90 15.85 -4.79
C GLY A 356 33.06 17.28 -4.22
N TYR A 357 32.02 17.80 -3.53
CA TYR A 357 32.06 19.14 -2.95
C TYR A 357 32.99 19.15 -1.74
N ASP A 358 33.78 20.21 -1.63
CA ASP A 358 34.61 20.46 -0.45
C ASP A 358 33.85 21.15 0.69
N ASP A 359 34.46 21.23 1.86
CA ASP A 359 33.86 21.87 3.03
C ASP A 359 33.51 23.34 2.82
N ALA A 360 34.31 24.06 2.00
CA ALA A 360 34.08 25.47 1.74
C ALA A 360 32.82 25.68 0.91
N LYS A 361 32.60 24.89 -0.14
CA LYS A 361 31.38 24.92 -0.95
C LYS A 361 30.15 24.53 -0.16
N ILE A 362 30.26 23.52 0.70
CA ILE A 362 29.15 23.09 1.58
C ILE A 362 28.80 24.20 2.59
N ALA A 363 29.80 24.85 3.18
CA ALA A 363 29.57 25.96 4.10
C ALA A 363 28.87 27.15 3.43
N ASP A 364 29.28 27.51 2.20
CA ASP A 364 28.66 28.58 1.39
C ASP A 364 27.19 28.27 1.10
N LEU A 365 26.87 27.03 0.70
CA LEU A 365 25.48 26.61 0.46
C LEU A 365 24.62 26.71 1.74
N ARG A 366 25.19 26.40 2.91
CA ARG A 366 24.52 26.56 4.21
C ARG A 366 24.28 28.01 4.58
N GLU A 367 25.29 28.88 4.39
CA GLU A 367 25.17 30.32 4.65
C GLU A 367 24.05 30.92 3.80
N LYS A 368 23.92 30.46 2.56
CA LYS A 368 22.84 30.83 1.62
C LYS A 368 21.49 30.18 1.93
N LYS A 369 21.42 29.27 2.94
CA LYS A 369 20.23 28.49 3.31
C LYS A 369 19.66 27.61 2.19
N LEU A 370 20.52 27.16 1.29
CA LEU A 370 20.14 26.28 0.18
C LEU A 370 20.16 24.80 0.58
N ILE A 371 20.91 24.43 1.63
CA ILE A 371 20.96 23.10 2.23
C ILE A 371 20.79 23.16 3.74
#